data_f53e5fec695a57b5665d1868be90f45e
#
_entry.id   f53e5fec695a57b5665d1868be90f45e
#
_cell.length_a   1.000
_cell.length_b   1.000
_cell.length_c   1.000
_cell.angle_alpha   90.00
_cell.angle_beta   90.00
_cell.angle_gamma   90.00
#
_symmetry.space_group_name_H-M   'P 1'
#
loop_
_entity.id
_entity.type
_entity.pdbx_description
1 polymer ?
#
loop_
_entity_poly.entity_id
_entity_poly.type
_entity_poly.pdbx_seq_one_letter_code
_entity_poly.pdbx_strand_id
1 'polypeptide(L)' 'MEITLEKIELVKDRTGVSYKEAKEALEAADGSVVDAIIAIEETVDVKKPNKANE' A
#
# COMPACT_ATOMS: atom_id res chain seq x y z
N MET A 1 4.08 -15.26 0.71
CA MET A 1 2.95 -15.52 1.60
C MET A 1 1.65 -15.49 0.85
N GLU A 2 0.65 -16.10 1.41
CA GLU A 2 -0.62 -16.20 0.73
C GLU A 2 -1.38 -14.88 0.78
N ILE A 3 -2.05 -14.53 -0.30
CA ILE A 3 -2.86 -13.34 -0.32
C ILE A 3 -4.29 -13.76 -0.08
N THR A 4 -4.89 -13.27 0.98
CA THR A 4 -6.25 -13.60 1.34
C THR A 4 -7.11 -12.35 1.33
N LEU A 5 -8.40 -12.55 1.32
CA LEU A 5 -9.34 -11.44 1.36
C LEU A 5 -9.12 -10.58 2.60
N GLU A 6 -8.85 -11.22 3.72
CA GLU A 6 -8.60 -10.48 4.95
C GLU A 6 -7.40 -9.56 4.82
N LYS A 7 -6.34 -10.05 4.18
CA LYS A 7 -5.15 -9.23 4.00
C LYS A 7 -5.44 -8.05 3.09
N ILE A 8 -6.20 -8.29 2.03
CA ILE A 8 -6.54 -7.22 1.11
C ILE A 8 -7.36 -6.15 1.82
N GLU A 9 -8.33 -6.59 2.62
CA GLU A 9 -9.16 -5.63 3.33
C GLU A 9 -8.36 -4.87 4.38
N LEU A 10 -7.41 -5.52 5.01
CA LEU A 10 -6.57 -4.86 5.99
C LEU A 10 -5.74 -3.76 5.33
N VAL A 11 -5.13 -4.06 4.21
CA VAL A 11 -4.34 -3.06 3.49
C VAL A 11 -5.23 -1.92 3.03
N LYS A 12 -6.41 -2.25 2.52
CA LYS A 12 -7.35 -1.24 2.06
C LYS A 12 -7.76 -0.32 3.20
N ASP A 13 -8.08 -0.89 4.36
CA ASP A 13 -8.51 -0.08 5.49
C ASP A 13 -7.40 0.81 5.99
N ARG A 14 -6.18 0.32 6.02
CA ARG A 14 -5.08 1.08 6.56
C ARG A 14 -4.61 2.18 5.64
N THR A 15 -4.78 1.99 4.33
CA THR A 15 -4.26 2.96 3.37
C THR A 15 -5.34 3.75 2.67
N GLY A 16 -6.57 3.25 2.69
CA GLY A 16 -7.67 3.97 2.02
C GLY A 16 -7.72 3.78 0.53
N VAL A 17 -6.92 2.87 -0.03
CA VAL A 17 -6.96 2.63 -1.47
C VAL A 17 -8.08 1.67 -1.82
N SER A 18 -8.32 1.46 -3.11
CA SER A 18 -9.36 0.55 -3.55
C SER A 18 -8.94 -0.90 -3.34
N TYR A 19 -9.91 -1.78 -3.42
CA TYR A 19 -9.65 -3.21 -3.28
C TYR A 19 -8.62 -3.67 -4.31
N LYS A 20 -8.78 -3.24 -5.54
CA LYS A 20 -7.87 -3.63 -6.60
C LYS A 20 -6.45 -3.17 -6.30
N GLU A 21 -6.32 -1.96 -5.83
CA GLU A 21 -5.02 -1.43 -5.52
C GLU A 21 -4.38 -2.15 -4.34
N ALA A 22 -5.17 -2.45 -3.33
CA ALA A 22 -4.67 -3.19 -2.19
C ALA A 22 -4.21 -4.59 -2.60
N LYS A 23 -4.98 -5.23 -3.46
CA LYS A 23 -4.61 -6.55 -3.94
C LYS A 23 -3.31 -6.51 -4.72
N GLU A 24 -3.16 -5.54 -5.59
CA GLU A 24 -1.94 -5.42 -6.38
C GLU A 24 -0.73 -5.15 -5.51
N ALA A 25 -0.91 -4.32 -4.49
CA ALA A 25 0.18 -4.05 -3.57
C ALA A 25 0.60 -5.29 -2.82
N LEU A 26 -0.37 -6.10 -2.42
CA LEU A 26 -0.05 -7.35 -1.73
C LEU A 26 0.66 -8.32 -2.65
N GLU A 27 0.26 -8.36 -3.90
CA GLU A 27 0.94 -9.23 -4.85
C GLU A 27 2.39 -8.79 -5.05
N ALA A 28 2.61 -7.50 -5.13
CA ALA A 28 3.96 -6.99 -5.27
C ALA A 28 4.79 -7.21 -4.01
N ALA A 29 4.12 -7.25 -2.86
CA ALA A 29 4.79 -7.45 -1.60
C ALA A 29 4.84 -8.92 -1.18
N ASP A 30 4.47 -9.82 -2.10
CA ASP A 30 4.51 -11.25 -1.83
C ASP A 30 3.64 -11.64 -0.63
N GLY A 31 2.52 -10.97 -0.48
CA GLY A 31 1.56 -11.29 0.56
C GLY A 31 1.84 -10.63 1.91
N SER A 32 2.86 -9.82 2.00
CA SER A 32 3.18 -9.17 3.26
C SER A 32 2.35 -7.91 3.41
N VAL A 33 1.49 -7.87 4.42
CA VAL A 33 0.64 -6.72 4.66
C VAL A 33 1.47 -5.48 4.98
N VAL A 34 2.49 -5.65 5.81
CA VAL A 34 3.32 -4.51 6.20
C VAL A 34 4.03 -3.92 4.98
N ASP A 35 4.62 -4.78 4.16
CA ASP A 35 5.32 -4.30 2.98
C ASP A 35 4.36 -3.66 1.99
N ALA A 36 3.16 -4.22 1.85
CA ALA A 36 2.17 -3.66 0.95
C ALA A 36 1.76 -2.26 1.39
N ILE A 37 1.54 -2.09 2.68
CA ILE A 37 1.15 -0.79 3.22
C ILE A 37 2.28 0.22 3.00
N ILE A 38 3.50 -0.18 3.26
CA ILE A 38 4.64 0.70 3.06
C ILE A 38 4.77 1.11 1.60
N ALA A 39 4.60 0.15 0.69
CA ALA A 39 4.71 0.45 -0.73
C ALA A 39 3.64 1.44 -1.18
N ILE A 40 2.42 1.27 -0.68
CA ILE A 40 1.34 2.18 -1.03
C ILE A 40 1.62 3.58 -0.49
N GLU A 41 2.04 3.64 0.75
CA GLU A 41 2.30 4.94 1.37
C GLU A 41 3.43 5.67 0.69
N GLU A 42 4.41 4.94 0.21
CA GLU A 42 5.51 5.56 -0.51
C GLU A 42 5.05 6.12 -1.83
N THR A 43 4.10 5.47 -2.49
CA THR A 43 3.66 5.96 -3.78
C THR A 43 2.68 7.09 -3.66
N VAL A 44 1.79 7.05 -2.65
CA VAL A 44 0.80 8.10 -2.56
C VAL A 44 1.30 9.29 -1.81
N ASP A 45 2.30 9.13 -1.01
CA ASP A 45 2.80 10.18 -0.22
C ASP A 45 3.68 11.03 -1.00
N VAL A 46 3.22 11.51 -1.97
CA VAL A 46 4.03 12.20 -2.73
C VAL A 46 4.18 13.52 -2.39
N LYS A 47 3.91 13.85 -1.66
CA LYS A 47 4.07 15.08 -1.48
C LYS A 47 5.07 15.48 -0.77
N LYS A 48 5.66 15.51 -0.71
CA LYS A 48 6.52 15.83 -0.09
C LYS A 48 7.11 16.86 -0.42
N PRO A 49 7.17 17.66 -0.35
CA PRO A 49 7.62 18.54 -0.87
C PRO A 49 8.72 19.00 -0.94
N ASN A 50 8.78 19.09 -0.98
CA ASN A 50 9.58 19.54 -1.19
C ASN A 50 10.25 20.30 -1.18
N LYS A 51 10.49 20.39 -1.19
CA LYS A 51 11.08 20.93 -1.19
C LYS A 51 11.57 21.64 -1.38
N ALA A 52 11.58 21.84 -1.41
CA ALA A 52 12.08 22.43 -1.66
C ALA A 52 12.45 23.19 -1.71
N ASN A 53 12.47 23.25 -1.60
CA ASN A 53 12.94 23.94 -1.71
C ASN A 53 13.51 24.39 -1.65
N GLU A 54 13.44 24.11 -1.73
CA GLU A 54 14.05 24.37 -1.81
C GLU A 54 14.43 24.66 -1.91
#